data_d3146d011fca5423cc9f98100d270c7c
#
_entry.id   d3146d011fca5423cc9f98100d270c7c
#
_cell.length_a   1.000
_cell.length_b   1.000
_cell.length_c   1.000
_cell.angle_alpha   90.00
_cell.angle_beta   90.00
_cell.angle_gamma   90.00
#
_symmetry.space_group_name_H-M   'P 1'
#
loop_
_entity.id
_entity.type
_entity.pdbx_description
1 polymer ?
#
loop_
_entity_poly.entity_id
_entity_poly.type
_entity_poly.pdbx_seq_one_letter_code
_entity_poly.pdbx_strand_id
1 'polypeptide(L)'
;MPTPSTSDLPKPKSWDEFEDITWEIYKRKWQDNHAQRYGRNGQEQNGIDIYGLQNSSDKYIGVQCKRYQDKKLTQKIIKAEIVKAEGFSSLLNEYIIATTASRDTKLQDFVLSLNQERGAENKFAVYIVFWEDICNDLADPNNRDLLKKYYSEWEPIFSNQEKSISEQVESIHCLLSFEIQQDCNLLQELLNQSDRAYLSEKWQSCFSQNRGVWRDTSSRLLLARSSRELMSKIQFFYQQLDDIEMICKSLLALISKIQSLESKPKYNGGGILGDDRIPQPAWVNNYFNELDAIKSINLNKSYSTKFNKLKEKVHETLNFGNQISCDFN
;
A
#
# COMPACT_ATOMS: atom_id res chain seq x y z
N MET A 1 -17.76 14.35 -0.40
CA MET A 1 -17.44 15.29 0.69
C MET A 1 -16.14 15.99 0.34
N PRO A 2 -15.96 17.28 0.64
CA PRO A 2 -14.70 17.95 0.39
C PRO A 2 -13.61 17.31 1.25
N THR A 3 -12.51 16.90 0.63
CA THR A 3 -11.30 16.45 1.34
C THR A 3 -10.48 17.67 1.78
N PRO A 4 -9.61 17.56 2.77
CA PRO A 4 -8.71 18.66 3.14
C PRO A 4 -7.97 19.25 1.94
N SER A 5 -7.53 18.40 1.01
CA SER A 5 -6.87 18.79 -0.23
C SER A 5 -7.77 19.47 -1.28
N THR A 6 -9.08 19.41 -1.12
CA THR A 6 -10.05 20.05 -2.02
C THR A 6 -10.83 21.21 -1.35
N SER A 7 -10.46 21.58 -0.13
CA SER A 7 -11.09 22.66 0.64
C SER A 7 -10.27 23.93 0.53
N ASP A 8 -10.90 25.00 0.05
CA ASP A 8 -10.28 26.32 0.06
C ASP A 8 -10.40 26.92 1.46
N LEU A 9 -9.30 26.92 2.21
CA LEU A 9 -9.23 27.67 3.47
C LEU A 9 -9.33 29.18 3.18
N PRO A 10 -9.96 29.97 4.07
CA PRO A 10 -9.96 31.42 3.93
C PRO A 10 -8.53 31.95 3.94
N LYS A 11 -8.25 32.93 3.09
CA LYS A 11 -6.92 33.56 3.04
C LYS A 11 -6.60 34.24 4.38
N PRO A 12 -5.31 34.23 4.82
CA PRO A 12 -4.88 34.84 6.07
C PRO A 12 -5.33 36.30 6.19
N LYS A 13 -5.69 36.73 7.39
CA LYS A 13 -6.24 38.07 7.64
C LYS A 13 -5.20 39.19 7.44
N SER A 14 -3.94 38.90 7.71
CA SER A 14 -2.84 39.88 7.61
C SER A 14 -1.63 39.31 6.89
N TRP A 15 -0.66 40.18 6.57
CA TRP A 15 0.64 39.80 6.07
C TRP A 15 1.43 39.00 7.10
N ASP A 16 1.42 39.45 8.34
CA ASP A 16 2.12 38.77 9.44
C ASP A 16 1.61 37.36 9.66
N GLU A 17 0.29 37.18 9.60
CA GLU A 17 -0.32 35.83 9.71
C GLU A 17 0.10 34.92 8.55
N PHE A 18 0.19 35.45 7.33
CA PHE A 18 0.63 34.67 6.17
C PHE A 18 2.10 34.30 6.27
N GLU A 19 2.96 35.20 6.73
CA GLU A 19 4.37 34.93 6.98
C GLU A 19 4.54 33.90 8.10
N ASP A 20 3.78 34.01 9.21
CA ASP A 20 3.83 33.04 10.31
C ASP A 20 3.43 31.64 9.87
N ILE A 21 2.31 31.51 9.13
CA ILE A 21 1.87 30.21 8.58
C ILE A 21 2.96 29.63 7.68
N THR A 22 3.48 30.43 6.77
CA THR A 22 4.52 30.02 5.81
C THR A 22 5.80 29.60 6.53
N TRP A 23 6.25 30.36 7.53
CA TRP A 23 7.42 30.04 8.33
C TRP A 23 7.28 28.73 9.09
N GLU A 24 6.16 28.51 9.77
CA GLU A 24 5.90 27.26 10.51
C GLU A 24 5.89 26.04 9.59
N ILE A 25 5.29 26.15 8.40
CA ILE A 25 5.27 25.09 7.39
C ILE A 25 6.71 24.78 6.92
N TYR A 26 7.48 25.80 6.53
CA TYR A 26 8.82 25.59 5.99
C TYR A 26 9.82 25.13 7.04
N LYS A 27 9.73 25.61 8.28
CA LYS A 27 10.53 25.12 9.40
C LYS A 27 10.39 23.59 9.55
N ARG A 28 9.18 23.05 9.39
CA ARG A 28 8.92 21.60 9.43
C ARG A 28 9.40 20.89 8.17
N LYS A 29 9.11 21.43 6.99
CA LYS A 29 9.54 20.85 5.72
C LYS A 29 11.07 20.73 5.62
N TRP A 30 11.79 21.74 6.10
CA TRP A 30 13.26 21.74 6.10
C TRP A 30 13.86 20.95 7.27
N GLN A 31 13.05 20.60 8.27
CA GLN A 31 13.50 20.02 9.53
C GLN A 31 14.57 20.89 10.19
N ASP A 32 14.46 22.22 10.04
CA ASP A 32 15.41 23.22 10.51
C ASP A 32 14.83 23.99 11.70
N ASN A 33 15.33 23.68 12.90
CA ASN A 33 14.94 24.39 14.12
C ASN A 33 15.46 25.84 14.16
N HIS A 34 16.38 26.19 13.28
CA HIS A 34 16.99 27.53 13.18
C HIS A 34 16.41 28.34 12.02
N ALA A 35 15.43 27.82 11.26
CA ALA A 35 14.72 28.60 10.27
C ALA A 35 14.11 29.86 10.89
N GLN A 36 14.32 31.02 10.29
CA GLN A 36 13.97 32.32 10.86
C GLN A 36 13.20 33.19 9.89
N ARG A 37 12.35 34.04 10.44
CA ARG A 37 11.83 35.20 9.73
C ARG A 37 12.96 36.24 9.63
N TYR A 38 13.10 36.87 8.46
CA TYR A 38 14.20 37.80 8.18
C TYR A 38 13.77 39.25 8.39
N GLY A 39 14.37 39.85 9.43
CA GLY A 39 14.10 41.24 9.78
C GLY A 39 12.70 41.44 10.41
N ARG A 40 12.26 42.69 10.41
CA ARG A 40 10.93 43.13 10.88
C ARG A 40 10.41 44.23 9.98
N ASN A 41 9.11 44.51 10.08
CA ASN A 41 8.44 45.51 9.29
C ASN A 41 9.22 46.86 9.27
N GLY A 42 9.52 47.33 8.06
CA GLY A 42 10.24 48.59 7.83
C GLY A 42 11.75 48.44 7.69
N GLN A 43 12.31 47.24 7.83
CA GLN A 43 13.74 46.98 7.52
C GLN A 43 13.88 46.48 6.07
N GLU A 44 15.04 46.75 5.48
CA GLU A 44 15.40 46.21 4.17
C GLU A 44 15.64 44.71 4.28
N GLN A 45 14.86 43.91 3.55
CA GLN A 45 14.85 42.44 3.65
C GLN A 45 15.35 41.76 2.38
N ASN A 46 15.87 42.50 1.42
CA ASN A 46 16.37 41.97 0.14
C ASN A 46 15.42 40.96 -0.53
N GLY A 47 14.11 41.20 -0.42
CA GLY A 47 13.10 40.32 -1.00
C GLY A 47 13.00 38.92 -0.39
N ILE A 48 13.42 38.74 0.87
CA ILE A 48 13.33 37.50 1.63
C ILE A 48 12.64 37.78 2.96
N ASP A 49 11.57 37.06 3.26
CA ASP A 49 10.84 37.17 4.52
C ASP A 49 11.21 36.03 5.49
N ILE A 50 11.60 34.86 4.94
CA ILE A 50 11.95 33.66 5.71
C ILE A 50 13.19 33.02 5.07
N TYR A 51 14.12 32.53 5.90
CA TYR A 51 15.26 31.76 5.43
C TYR A 51 15.56 30.59 6.36
N GLY A 52 16.18 29.55 5.82
CA GLY A 52 16.60 28.36 6.55
C GLY A 52 17.43 27.42 5.69
N LEU A 53 17.84 26.31 6.28
CA LEU A 53 18.64 25.26 5.65
C LEU A 53 17.81 23.99 5.52
N GLN A 54 17.94 23.27 4.43
CA GLN A 54 17.29 21.98 4.26
C GLN A 54 18.29 20.85 4.49
N ASN A 55 17.93 19.89 5.37
CA ASN A 55 18.70 18.67 5.61
C ASN A 55 20.20 18.90 5.83
N SER A 56 20.58 19.89 6.64
CA SER A 56 21.97 20.24 6.92
C SER A 56 22.79 20.67 5.68
N SER A 57 22.12 21.20 4.66
CA SER A 57 22.79 21.79 3.50
C SER A 57 23.61 23.01 3.91
N ASP A 58 24.70 23.27 3.17
CA ASP A 58 25.53 24.48 3.36
C ASP A 58 24.92 25.74 2.70
N LYS A 59 23.81 25.60 1.99
CA LYS A 59 23.18 26.68 1.23
C LYS A 59 21.79 26.98 1.75
N TYR A 60 21.46 28.24 1.83
CA TYR A 60 20.19 28.72 2.30
C TYR A 60 19.08 28.58 1.26
N ILE A 61 17.85 28.38 1.75
CA ILE A 61 16.63 28.58 0.99
C ILE A 61 15.97 29.85 1.51
N GLY A 62 15.57 30.73 0.58
CA GLY A 62 14.88 31.99 0.90
C GLY A 62 13.41 31.90 0.46
N VAL A 63 12.50 32.40 1.27
CA VAL A 63 11.07 32.51 0.95
C VAL A 63 10.63 33.95 1.01
N GLN A 64 9.94 34.43 -0.04
CA GLN A 64 9.23 35.70 -0.07
C GLN A 64 7.74 35.44 -0.01
N CYS A 65 7.07 36.08 0.92
CA CYS A 65 5.62 35.97 1.08
C CYS A 65 4.89 37.10 0.33
N LYS A 66 3.90 36.74 -0.48
CA LYS A 66 3.06 37.70 -1.25
C LYS A 66 1.58 37.43 -0.99
N ARG A 67 1.03 38.14 -0.01
CA ARG A 67 -0.40 38.07 0.28
C ARG A 67 -1.22 38.96 -0.66
N TYR A 68 -2.12 38.35 -1.39
CA TYR A 68 -3.07 39.05 -2.26
C TYR A 68 -4.50 38.72 -1.85
N GLN A 69 -5.37 39.73 -1.80
CA GLN A 69 -6.82 39.53 -1.70
C GLN A 69 -7.41 39.42 -3.12
N ASP A 70 -7.26 40.47 -3.92
CA ASP A 70 -7.82 40.57 -5.27
C ASP A 70 -6.76 40.79 -6.35
N LYS A 71 -5.55 41.14 -5.98
CA LYS A 71 -4.44 41.33 -6.92
C LYS A 71 -3.84 39.98 -7.33
N LYS A 72 -3.31 39.94 -8.55
CA LYS A 72 -2.64 38.73 -9.07
C LYS A 72 -1.13 38.87 -8.98
N LEU A 73 -0.45 37.79 -8.72
CA LEU A 73 0.98 37.68 -8.95
C LEU A 73 1.24 37.83 -10.46
N THR A 74 2.31 38.50 -10.85
CA THR A 74 2.67 38.71 -12.26
C THR A 74 4.12 38.39 -12.50
N GLN A 75 4.49 38.07 -13.74
CA GLN A 75 5.88 37.84 -14.13
C GLN A 75 6.79 39.03 -13.79
N LYS A 76 6.29 40.25 -13.94
CA LYS A 76 7.03 41.47 -13.57
C LYS A 76 7.37 41.53 -12.08
N ILE A 77 6.42 41.14 -11.23
CA ILE A 77 6.65 41.10 -9.76
C ILE A 77 7.65 40.00 -9.43
N ILE A 78 7.52 38.81 -10.02
CA ILE A 78 8.47 37.69 -9.82
C ILE A 78 9.88 38.13 -10.17
N LYS A 79 10.12 38.73 -11.35
CA LYS A 79 11.41 39.23 -11.77
C LYS A 79 11.97 40.28 -10.80
N ALA A 80 11.14 41.20 -10.33
CA ALA A 80 11.56 42.25 -9.39
C ALA A 80 11.97 41.66 -8.02
N GLU A 81 11.28 40.66 -7.52
CA GLU A 81 11.64 40.02 -6.26
C GLU A 81 12.91 39.16 -6.40
N ILE A 82 13.14 38.51 -7.52
CA ILE A 82 14.38 37.79 -7.81
C ILE A 82 15.58 38.71 -7.78
N VAL A 83 15.48 39.88 -8.41
CA VAL A 83 16.58 40.90 -8.41
C VAL A 83 16.91 41.34 -6.98
N LYS A 84 15.91 41.51 -6.12
CA LYS A 84 16.15 41.83 -4.70
C LYS A 84 16.83 40.67 -3.99
N ALA A 85 16.37 39.40 -4.22
CA ALA A 85 16.94 38.22 -3.59
C ALA A 85 18.39 37.95 -4.00
N GLU A 86 18.81 38.40 -5.18
CA GLU A 86 20.22 38.36 -5.60
C GLU A 86 21.13 39.26 -4.71
N GLY A 87 20.56 40.24 -3.98
CA GLY A 87 21.24 41.05 -2.99
C GLY A 87 21.37 40.45 -1.59
N PHE A 88 20.81 39.25 -1.38
CA PHE A 88 20.91 38.57 -0.08
C PHE A 88 22.36 38.17 0.21
N SER A 89 22.85 38.44 1.43
CA SER A 89 24.26 38.29 1.80
C SER A 89 24.76 36.84 1.84
N SER A 90 23.89 35.88 1.93
CA SER A 90 24.23 34.46 2.00
C SER A 90 23.95 33.76 0.67
N LEU A 91 24.66 32.66 0.42
CA LEU A 91 24.48 31.87 -0.81
C LEU A 91 23.13 31.14 -0.80
N LEU A 92 22.23 31.57 -1.66
CA LEU A 92 20.94 30.86 -1.90
C LEU A 92 21.12 29.70 -2.85
N ASN A 93 20.46 28.59 -2.54
CA ASN A 93 20.26 27.44 -3.44
C ASN A 93 18.91 27.53 -4.14
N GLU A 94 17.91 27.93 -3.39
CA GLU A 94 16.52 28.02 -3.84
C GLU A 94 15.88 29.31 -3.34
N TYR A 95 14.99 29.84 -4.16
CA TYR A 95 14.18 31.00 -3.82
C TYR A 95 12.71 30.68 -4.10
N ILE A 96 11.89 30.82 -3.08
CA ILE A 96 10.49 30.44 -3.11
C ILE A 96 9.62 31.69 -2.98
N ILE A 97 8.69 31.89 -3.90
CA ILE A 97 7.66 32.93 -3.79
C ILE A 97 6.38 32.26 -3.32
N ALA A 98 6.07 32.34 -2.02
CA ALA A 98 4.82 31.88 -1.45
C ALA A 98 3.74 32.95 -1.64
N THR A 99 2.55 32.54 -2.10
CA THR A 99 1.50 33.53 -2.41
C THR A 99 0.10 33.01 -2.07
N THR A 100 -0.79 33.93 -1.67
CA THR A 100 -2.22 33.66 -1.53
C THR A 100 -2.99 33.80 -2.86
N ALA A 101 -2.30 33.98 -3.99
CA ALA A 101 -2.90 33.90 -5.31
C ALA A 101 -3.22 32.45 -5.67
N SER A 102 -4.26 32.24 -6.45
CA SER A 102 -4.59 30.92 -7.00
C SER A 102 -3.59 30.50 -8.07
N ARG A 103 -3.47 29.19 -8.27
CA ARG A 103 -2.54 28.56 -9.22
C ARG A 103 -2.76 29.10 -10.64
N ASP A 104 -1.66 29.42 -11.32
CA ASP A 104 -1.67 29.98 -12.67
C ASP A 104 -0.63 29.26 -13.53
N THR A 105 -1.08 28.56 -14.57
CA THR A 105 -0.23 27.79 -15.49
C THR A 105 0.77 28.66 -16.22
N LYS A 106 0.40 29.91 -16.60
CA LYS A 106 1.32 30.83 -17.29
C LYS A 106 2.48 31.25 -16.40
N LEU A 107 2.25 31.39 -15.10
CA LEU A 107 3.32 31.67 -14.15
C LEU A 107 4.18 30.44 -13.90
N GLN A 108 3.59 29.26 -13.86
CA GLN A 108 4.36 28.00 -13.74
C GLN A 108 5.27 27.79 -14.95
N ASP A 109 4.75 27.91 -16.17
CA ASP A 109 5.53 27.80 -17.40
C ASP A 109 6.63 28.85 -17.48
N PHE A 110 6.32 30.07 -17.07
CA PHE A 110 7.33 31.15 -17.01
C PHE A 110 8.48 30.82 -16.06
N VAL A 111 8.19 30.29 -14.86
CA VAL A 111 9.24 29.95 -13.88
C VAL A 111 10.04 28.73 -14.34
N LEU A 112 9.43 27.76 -15.02
CA LEU A 112 10.14 26.63 -15.63
C LEU A 112 11.17 27.11 -16.66
N SER A 113 10.77 28.02 -17.58
CA SER A 113 11.67 28.61 -18.58
C SER A 113 12.78 29.44 -17.91
N LEU A 114 12.41 30.24 -16.92
CA LEU A 114 13.36 31.05 -16.16
C LEU A 114 14.43 30.21 -15.46
N ASN A 115 14.05 29.07 -14.89
CA ASN A 115 14.99 28.16 -14.22
C ASN A 115 15.97 27.49 -15.19
N GLN A 116 15.59 27.27 -16.45
CA GLN A 116 16.52 26.81 -17.47
C GLN A 116 17.61 27.84 -17.77
N GLU A 117 17.23 29.11 -17.91
CA GLU A 117 18.18 30.23 -18.11
C GLU A 117 19.07 30.40 -16.88
N ARG A 118 18.51 30.43 -15.68
CA ARG A 118 19.26 30.62 -14.43
C ARG A 118 20.20 29.46 -14.10
N GLY A 119 19.81 28.25 -14.43
CA GLY A 119 20.66 27.06 -14.27
C GLY A 119 21.93 27.15 -15.13
N ALA A 120 21.84 27.66 -16.36
CA ALA A 120 22.99 27.89 -17.22
C ALA A 120 23.96 28.93 -16.64
N GLU A 121 23.48 29.86 -15.81
CA GLU A 121 24.26 30.89 -15.14
C GLU A 121 24.72 30.50 -13.72
N ASN A 122 24.46 29.27 -13.26
CA ASN A 122 24.70 28.78 -11.90
C ASN A 122 24.06 29.66 -10.81
N LYS A 123 22.90 30.23 -11.09
CA LYS A 123 22.07 30.98 -10.14
C LYS A 123 21.09 30.07 -9.43
N PHE A 124 20.58 30.50 -8.27
CA PHE A 124 19.59 29.78 -7.50
C PHE A 124 18.32 29.50 -8.32
N ALA A 125 17.68 28.35 -8.06
CA ALA A 125 16.40 27.98 -8.65
C ALA A 125 15.25 28.78 -8.00
N VAL A 126 14.20 29.05 -8.77
CA VAL A 126 13.02 29.81 -8.32
C VAL A 126 11.79 28.91 -8.33
N TYR A 127 10.96 28.98 -7.30
CA TYR A 127 9.72 28.24 -7.19
C TYR A 127 8.56 29.16 -6.80
N ILE A 128 7.36 28.82 -7.20
CA ILE A 128 6.14 29.48 -6.72
C ILE A 128 5.32 28.45 -5.95
N VAL A 129 4.87 28.83 -4.77
CA VAL A 129 3.97 28.06 -3.93
C VAL A 129 2.67 28.85 -3.81
N PHE A 130 1.61 28.33 -4.40
CA PHE A 130 0.30 28.95 -4.45
C PHE A 130 -0.53 28.66 -3.20
N TRP A 131 -1.66 29.35 -3.05
CA TRP A 131 -2.49 29.17 -1.87
C TRP A 131 -3.00 27.75 -1.71
N GLU A 132 -3.35 27.10 -2.80
CA GLU A 132 -3.78 25.69 -2.79
C GLU A 132 -2.70 24.74 -2.27
N ASP A 133 -1.43 25.02 -2.54
CA ASP A 133 -0.30 24.23 -2.03
C ASP A 133 -0.17 24.42 -0.51
N ILE A 134 -0.31 25.65 -0.02
CA ILE A 134 -0.30 25.97 1.42
C ILE A 134 -1.48 25.36 2.14
N CYS A 135 -2.68 25.34 1.53
CA CYS A 135 -3.84 24.66 2.08
C CYS A 135 -3.61 23.15 2.20
N ASN A 136 -2.98 22.55 1.20
CA ASN A 136 -2.59 21.13 1.26
C ASN A 136 -1.58 20.85 2.38
N ASP A 137 -0.58 21.72 2.56
CA ASP A 137 0.39 21.62 3.65
C ASP A 137 -0.28 21.73 5.02
N LEU A 138 -1.20 22.68 5.20
CA LEU A 138 -1.98 22.83 6.45
C LEU A 138 -2.91 21.65 6.72
N ALA A 139 -3.39 20.99 5.66
CA ALA A 139 -4.22 19.81 5.76
C ALA A 139 -3.43 18.52 6.04
N ASP A 140 -2.10 18.55 5.99
CA ASP A 140 -1.26 17.39 6.33
C ASP A 140 -1.45 17.05 7.83
N PRO A 141 -1.67 15.76 8.18
CA PRO A 141 -1.81 15.34 9.58
C PRO A 141 -0.67 15.82 10.50
N ASN A 142 0.56 15.93 9.97
CA ASN A 142 1.71 16.42 10.73
C ASN A 142 1.64 17.93 11.04
N ASN A 143 0.77 18.68 10.38
CA ASN A 143 0.56 20.12 10.56
C ASN A 143 -0.78 20.44 11.22
N ARG A 144 -1.44 19.47 11.82
CA ARG A 144 -2.78 19.63 12.44
C ARG A 144 -2.82 20.68 13.52
N ASP A 145 -1.76 20.83 14.30
CA ASP A 145 -1.65 21.86 15.31
C ASP A 145 -1.59 23.27 14.69
N LEU A 146 -1.00 23.42 13.48
CA LEU A 146 -1.04 24.68 12.72
C LEU A 146 -2.46 24.98 12.23
N LEU A 147 -3.13 23.98 11.67
CA LEU A 147 -4.51 24.12 11.26
C LEU A 147 -5.40 24.55 12.45
N LYS A 148 -5.24 23.93 13.60
CA LYS A 148 -5.95 24.31 14.83
C LYS A 148 -5.58 25.73 15.31
N LYS A 149 -4.33 26.12 15.19
CA LYS A 149 -3.82 27.44 15.62
C LYS A 149 -4.41 28.59 14.79
N TYR A 150 -4.45 28.43 13.46
CA TYR A 150 -4.84 29.50 12.54
C TYR A 150 -6.28 29.37 12.02
N TYR A 151 -6.84 28.15 12.02
CA TYR A 151 -8.15 27.81 11.45
C TYR A 151 -8.93 26.87 12.39
N SER A 152 -9.11 27.26 13.64
CA SER A 152 -9.74 26.42 14.68
C SER A 152 -11.16 25.96 14.32
N GLU A 153 -11.88 26.74 13.52
CA GLU A 153 -13.23 26.41 13.04
C GLU A 153 -13.25 25.30 11.98
N TRP A 154 -12.12 25.05 11.31
CA TRP A 154 -11.96 24.00 10.29
C TRP A 154 -11.43 22.67 10.84
N GLU A 155 -10.75 22.72 11.98
CA GLU A 155 -10.19 21.54 12.63
C GLU A 155 -11.22 20.42 12.86
N PRO A 156 -12.46 20.70 13.36
CA PRO A 156 -13.46 19.66 13.59
C PRO A 156 -13.91 18.97 12.28
N ILE A 157 -13.91 19.68 11.15
CA ILE A 157 -14.29 19.12 9.85
C ILE A 157 -13.28 18.04 9.44
N PHE A 158 -11.99 18.31 9.60
CA PHE A 158 -10.92 17.39 9.24
C PHE A 158 -10.75 16.25 10.25
N SER A 159 -10.92 16.53 11.56
CA SER A 159 -10.86 15.51 12.61
C SER A 159 -12.00 14.50 12.52
N ASN A 160 -13.20 14.94 12.15
CA ASN A 160 -14.33 14.03 11.96
C ASN A 160 -14.13 13.12 10.73
N GLN A 161 -13.47 13.59 9.68
CA GLN A 161 -13.14 12.76 8.51
C GLN A 161 -12.09 11.70 8.85
N GLU A 162 -11.03 12.07 9.56
CA GLU A 162 -10.00 11.12 10.01
C GLU A 162 -10.58 10.05 10.94
N LYS A 163 -11.45 10.46 11.87
CA LYS A 163 -12.15 9.54 12.75
C LYS A 163 -13.01 8.56 11.96
N SER A 164 -13.76 9.03 10.98
CA SER A 164 -14.56 8.17 10.10
C SER A 164 -13.70 7.20 9.27
N ILE A 165 -12.55 7.64 8.77
CA ILE A 165 -11.60 6.77 8.05
C ILE A 165 -11.00 5.74 9.01
N SER A 166 -10.60 6.15 10.21
CA SER A 166 -10.07 5.25 11.23
C SER A 166 -11.08 4.18 11.64
N GLU A 167 -12.33 4.56 11.88
CA GLU A 167 -13.42 3.63 12.19
C GLU A 167 -13.69 2.63 11.04
N GLN A 168 -13.58 3.09 9.79
CA GLN A 168 -13.72 2.20 8.63
C GLN A 168 -12.55 1.21 8.53
N VAL A 169 -11.32 1.66 8.76
CA VAL A 169 -10.13 0.80 8.77
C VAL A 169 -10.22 -0.24 9.87
N GLU A 170 -10.61 0.15 11.07
CA GLU A 170 -10.81 -0.74 12.21
C GLU A 170 -11.88 -1.80 11.92
N SER A 171 -12.99 -1.39 11.29
CA SER A 171 -14.03 -2.32 10.86
C SER A 171 -13.51 -3.32 9.83
N ILE A 172 -12.68 -2.88 8.87
CA ILE A 172 -12.07 -3.76 7.87
C ILE A 172 -11.08 -4.73 8.55
N HIS A 173 -10.27 -4.25 9.49
CA HIS A 173 -9.34 -5.09 10.25
C HIS A 173 -10.09 -6.17 11.03
N CYS A 174 -11.21 -5.83 11.67
CA CYS A 174 -12.06 -6.80 12.37
C CYS A 174 -12.60 -7.88 11.42
N LEU A 175 -13.09 -7.49 10.23
CA LEU A 175 -13.60 -8.43 9.23
C LEU A 175 -12.49 -9.33 8.68
N LEU A 176 -11.30 -8.81 8.42
CA LEU A 176 -10.15 -9.59 7.95
C LEU A 176 -9.65 -10.55 9.02
N SER A 177 -9.58 -10.12 10.28
CA SER A 177 -9.22 -10.99 11.40
C SER A 177 -10.18 -12.19 11.49
N PHE A 178 -11.48 -11.95 11.33
CA PHE A 178 -12.49 -13.00 11.33
C PHE A 178 -12.32 -13.96 10.12
N GLU A 179 -12.08 -13.43 8.91
CA GLU A 179 -11.85 -14.24 7.71
C GLU A 179 -10.60 -15.13 7.87
N ILE A 180 -9.48 -14.56 8.34
CA ILE A 180 -8.25 -15.30 8.61
C ILE A 180 -8.47 -16.37 9.69
N GLN A 181 -9.21 -16.07 10.74
CA GLN A 181 -9.51 -17.04 11.80
C GLN A 181 -10.36 -18.21 11.27
N GLN A 182 -11.30 -17.96 10.37
CA GLN A 182 -12.06 -19.03 9.72
C GLN A 182 -11.14 -19.92 8.86
N ASP A 183 -10.24 -19.34 8.09
CA ASP A 183 -9.27 -20.09 7.30
C ASP A 183 -8.32 -20.90 8.22
N CYS A 184 -7.89 -20.35 9.35
CA CYS A 184 -7.11 -21.09 10.35
C CYS A 184 -7.88 -22.27 10.95
N ASN A 185 -9.17 -22.13 11.20
CA ASN A 185 -10.01 -23.23 11.69
C ASN A 185 -10.10 -24.35 10.64
N LEU A 186 -10.27 -24.02 9.37
CA LEU A 186 -10.27 -24.99 8.27
C LEU A 186 -8.91 -25.69 8.14
N LEU A 187 -7.80 -24.98 8.29
CA LEU A 187 -6.46 -25.56 8.31
C LEU A 187 -6.29 -26.53 9.49
N GLN A 188 -6.81 -26.17 10.67
CA GLN A 188 -6.76 -27.05 11.85
C GLN A 188 -7.61 -28.32 11.64
N GLU A 189 -8.76 -28.21 11.02
CA GLU A 189 -9.56 -29.38 10.64
C GLU A 189 -8.77 -30.28 9.69
N LEU A 190 -8.09 -29.72 8.68
CA LEU A 190 -7.28 -30.47 7.74
C LEU A 190 -6.11 -31.22 8.42
N LEU A 191 -5.49 -30.64 9.44
CA LEU A 191 -4.45 -31.30 10.24
C LEU A 191 -4.99 -32.49 11.03
N ASN A 192 -6.18 -32.34 11.59
CA ASN A 192 -6.81 -33.35 12.43
C ASN A 192 -7.37 -34.54 11.64
N GLN A 193 -7.70 -34.34 10.38
CA GLN A 193 -8.31 -35.34 9.49
C GLN A 193 -7.23 -35.93 8.57
N SER A 194 -6.95 -37.21 8.69
CA SER A 194 -6.01 -37.94 7.83
C SER A 194 -6.68 -38.91 6.82
N ASP A 195 -8.00 -38.87 6.72
CA ASP A 195 -8.75 -39.78 5.87
C ASP A 195 -8.88 -39.24 4.43
N ARG A 196 -8.70 -40.16 3.44
CA ARG A 196 -8.91 -39.89 2.02
C ARG A 196 -10.34 -39.49 1.68
N ALA A 197 -11.32 -40.04 2.38
CA ALA A 197 -12.74 -39.72 2.19
C ALA A 197 -13.02 -38.24 2.52
N TYR A 198 -12.44 -37.72 3.58
CA TYR A 198 -12.58 -36.31 3.97
C TYR A 198 -12.04 -35.37 2.91
N LEU A 199 -10.85 -35.66 2.34
CA LEU A 199 -10.29 -34.84 1.27
C LEU A 199 -11.15 -34.84 0.01
N SER A 200 -11.77 -35.99 -0.33
CA SER A 200 -12.59 -36.10 -1.54
C SER A 200 -13.95 -35.42 -1.43
N GLU A 201 -14.55 -35.37 -0.24
CA GLU A 201 -15.92 -34.85 -0.06
C GLU A 201 -15.94 -33.34 0.27
N LYS A 202 -15.05 -32.87 1.11
CA LYS A 202 -15.10 -31.49 1.63
C LYS A 202 -14.13 -30.48 0.97
N TRP A 203 -13.11 -30.95 0.27
CA TRP A 203 -11.98 -30.07 -0.15
C TRP A 203 -12.04 -29.56 -1.58
N GLN A 204 -13.18 -29.65 -2.25
CA GLN A 204 -13.30 -29.18 -3.64
C GLN A 204 -13.27 -27.64 -3.81
N SER A 205 -13.46 -26.82 -2.74
CA SER A 205 -13.57 -25.37 -2.92
C SER A 205 -13.39 -24.53 -1.66
N CYS A 206 -12.70 -24.99 -0.60
CA CYS A 206 -12.82 -24.35 0.70
C CYS A 206 -12.18 -22.96 0.83
N PHE A 207 -10.99 -22.73 0.29
CA PHE A 207 -10.29 -21.44 0.52
C PHE A 207 -10.65 -20.34 -0.48
N SER A 208 -10.98 -20.67 -1.72
CA SER A 208 -11.27 -19.66 -2.75
C SER A 208 -12.60 -18.92 -2.53
N GLN A 209 -13.53 -19.50 -1.75
CA GLN A 209 -14.84 -18.91 -1.50
C GLN A 209 -14.83 -17.91 -0.34
N ASN A 210 -13.93 -18.03 0.63
CA ASN A 210 -13.90 -17.21 1.85
C ASN A 210 -13.11 -15.90 1.74
N ARG A 211 -12.46 -15.60 0.60
CA ARG A 211 -11.57 -14.44 0.43
C ARG A 211 -12.27 -13.16 0.00
N GLY A 212 -13.54 -13.02 0.30
CA GLY A 212 -14.34 -11.87 -0.12
C GLY A 212 -13.85 -10.58 0.49
N VAL A 213 -13.59 -10.58 1.79
CA VAL A 213 -13.17 -9.37 2.51
C VAL A 213 -11.83 -8.87 2.01
N TRP A 214 -10.81 -9.72 1.92
CA TRP A 214 -9.49 -9.33 1.41
C TRP A 214 -9.56 -8.77 -0.02
N ARG A 215 -10.27 -9.45 -0.90
CA ARG A 215 -10.39 -9.04 -2.31
C ARG A 215 -11.06 -7.67 -2.45
N ASP A 216 -12.10 -7.42 -1.66
CA ASP A 216 -12.91 -6.20 -1.75
C ASP A 216 -12.28 -5.02 -0.99
N THR A 217 -11.43 -5.26 0.00
CA THR A 217 -10.93 -4.23 0.91
C THR A 217 -9.44 -3.92 0.80
N SER A 218 -8.64 -4.79 0.17
CA SER A 218 -7.18 -4.61 0.06
C SER A 218 -6.78 -3.26 -0.55
N SER A 219 -7.47 -2.80 -1.59
CA SER A 219 -7.24 -1.49 -2.21
C SER A 219 -7.58 -0.32 -1.28
N ARG A 220 -8.63 -0.45 -0.47
CA ARG A 220 -9.06 0.59 0.50
C ARG A 220 -8.06 0.71 1.64
N LEU A 221 -7.51 -0.41 2.13
CA LEU A 221 -6.47 -0.42 3.16
C LEU A 221 -5.17 0.24 2.66
N LEU A 222 -4.79 0.01 1.40
CA LEU A 222 -3.65 0.69 0.77
C LEU A 222 -3.84 2.21 0.72
N LEU A 223 -5.04 2.67 0.34
CA LEU A 223 -5.40 4.09 0.30
C LEU A 223 -5.44 4.72 1.70
N ALA A 224 -5.85 3.97 2.72
CA ALA A 224 -5.91 4.43 4.10
C ALA A 224 -4.56 4.45 4.82
N ARG A 225 -3.44 4.21 4.11
CA ARG A 225 -2.08 4.15 4.68
C ARG A 225 -1.91 3.13 5.81
N SER A 226 -2.69 2.04 5.79
CA SER A 226 -2.48 0.91 6.70
C SER A 226 -1.03 0.40 6.62
N SER A 227 -0.53 -0.17 7.70
CA SER A 227 0.84 -0.66 7.79
C SER A 227 1.20 -1.54 6.59
N ARG A 228 2.23 -1.15 5.83
CA ARG A 228 2.74 -1.94 4.69
C ARG A 228 3.16 -3.33 5.12
N GLU A 229 3.67 -3.44 6.34
CA GLU A 229 4.11 -4.71 6.93
C GLU A 229 2.92 -5.64 7.13
N LEU A 230 1.84 -5.16 7.76
CA LEU A 230 0.62 -5.94 7.95
C LEU A 230 0.01 -6.38 6.61
N MET A 231 -0.07 -5.47 5.64
CA MET A 231 -0.56 -5.78 4.29
C MET A 231 0.26 -6.89 3.62
N SER A 232 1.59 -6.84 3.74
CA SER A 232 2.48 -7.86 3.19
C SER A 232 2.29 -9.21 3.87
N LYS A 233 2.10 -9.22 5.19
CA LYS A 233 1.81 -10.44 5.95
C LYS A 233 0.50 -11.08 5.52
N ILE A 234 -0.56 -10.30 5.38
CA ILE A 234 -1.88 -10.78 4.93
C ILE A 234 -1.78 -11.34 3.51
N GLN A 235 -1.15 -10.64 2.59
CA GLN A 235 -0.94 -11.11 1.22
C GLN A 235 -0.17 -12.43 1.18
N PHE A 236 0.89 -12.55 1.98
CA PHE A 236 1.66 -13.78 2.08
C PHE A 236 0.84 -14.94 2.63
N PHE A 237 0.00 -14.70 3.65
CA PHE A 237 -0.91 -15.71 4.19
C PHE A 237 -1.84 -16.28 3.09
N TYR A 238 -2.50 -15.42 2.33
CA TYR A 238 -3.38 -15.87 1.25
C TYR A 238 -2.62 -16.61 0.13
N GLN A 239 -1.39 -16.24 -0.15
CA GLN A 239 -0.55 -16.98 -1.10
C GLN A 239 -0.22 -18.38 -0.58
N GLN A 240 0.02 -18.55 0.73
CA GLN A 240 0.22 -19.86 1.33
C GLN A 240 -1.05 -20.73 1.23
N LEU A 241 -2.24 -20.15 1.37
CA LEU A 241 -3.50 -20.86 1.16
C LEU A 241 -3.67 -21.33 -0.29
N ASP A 242 -3.25 -20.54 -1.28
CA ASP A 242 -3.25 -20.95 -2.69
C ASP A 242 -2.34 -22.15 -2.95
N ASP A 243 -1.15 -22.16 -2.34
CA ASP A 243 -0.22 -23.29 -2.40
C ASP A 243 -0.85 -24.57 -1.82
N ILE A 244 -1.51 -24.46 -0.66
CA ILE A 244 -2.21 -25.57 0.00
C ILE A 244 -3.33 -26.10 -0.92
N GLU A 245 -4.14 -25.22 -1.49
CA GLU A 245 -5.21 -25.60 -2.41
C GLU A 245 -4.67 -26.36 -3.64
N MET A 246 -3.54 -25.94 -4.18
CA MET A 246 -2.88 -26.59 -5.30
C MET A 246 -2.39 -28.00 -4.92
N ILE A 247 -1.82 -28.17 -3.72
CA ILE A 247 -1.42 -29.49 -3.21
C ILE A 247 -2.65 -30.37 -3.02
N CYS A 248 -3.74 -29.87 -2.44
CA CYS A 248 -4.99 -30.60 -2.27
C CYS A 248 -5.56 -31.06 -3.61
N LYS A 249 -5.64 -30.22 -4.63
CA LYS A 249 -6.06 -30.60 -5.98
C LYS A 249 -5.21 -31.73 -6.55
N SER A 250 -3.90 -31.70 -6.34
CA SER A 250 -3.00 -32.74 -6.79
C SER A 250 -3.18 -34.07 -6.04
N LEU A 251 -3.57 -34.02 -4.76
CA LEU A 251 -3.88 -35.20 -3.95
C LEU A 251 -5.22 -35.82 -4.39
N LEU A 252 -6.24 -35.00 -4.65
CA LEU A 252 -7.53 -35.47 -5.17
C LEU A 252 -7.36 -36.20 -6.51
N ALA A 253 -6.51 -35.70 -7.40
CA ALA A 253 -6.18 -36.36 -8.65
C ALA A 253 -5.48 -37.73 -8.43
N LEU A 254 -4.63 -37.86 -7.39
CA LEU A 254 -4.04 -39.14 -7.03
C LEU A 254 -5.05 -40.09 -6.42
N ILE A 255 -5.93 -39.62 -5.53
CA ILE A 255 -7.02 -40.43 -4.95
C ILE A 255 -7.92 -41.01 -6.07
N SER A 256 -8.33 -40.20 -7.02
CA SER A 256 -9.14 -40.65 -8.16
C SER A 256 -8.43 -41.73 -8.97
N LYS A 257 -7.11 -41.60 -9.21
CA LYS A 257 -6.32 -42.64 -9.90
C LYS A 257 -6.23 -43.94 -9.09
N ILE A 258 -6.01 -43.84 -7.78
CA ILE A 258 -5.97 -45.03 -6.89
C ILE A 258 -7.34 -45.74 -6.91
N GLN A 259 -8.42 -45.01 -6.72
CA GLN A 259 -9.77 -45.57 -6.74
C GLN A 259 -10.09 -46.23 -8.07
N SER A 260 -9.66 -45.64 -9.19
CA SER A 260 -9.85 -46.24 -10.52
C SER A 260 -9.08 -47.57 -10.72
N LEU A 261 -7.93 -47.72 -10.05
CA LEU A 261 -7.21 -49.01 -10.05
C LEU A 261 -7.83 -50.03 -9.11
N GLU A 262 -8.27 -49.62 -7.92
CA GLU A 262 -8.88 -50.46 -6.92
C GLU A 262 -10.24 -51.00 -7.37
N SER A 263 -10.98 -50.22 -8.19
CA SER A 263 -12.30 -50.62 -8.75
C SER A 263 -12.21 -51.55 -9.98
N LYS A 264 -11.02 -51.76 -10.55
CA LYS A 264 -10.84 -52.65 -11.68
C LYS A 264 -11.13 -54.09 -11.27
N PRO A 265 -11.92 -54.83 -12.08
CA PRO A 265 -12.10 -56.26 -11.84
C PRO A 265 -10.75 -56.97 -11.92
N LYS A 266 -10.44 -57.79 -10.92
CA LYS A 266 -9.24 -58.63 -11.01
C LYS A 266 -9.37 -59.59 -12.19
N TYR A 267 -8.31 -59.75 -12.92
CA TYR A 267 -8.26 -60.74 -14.02
C TYR A 267 -8.35 -62.16 -13.43
N ASN A 268 -9.55 -62.71 -13.47
CA ASN A 268 -9.81 -64.06 -12.97
C ASN A 268 -10.04 -64.98 -14.17
N GLY A 269 -9.00 -65.54 -14.75
CA GLY A 269 -8.97 -66.48 -15.85
C GLY A 269 -10.25 -66.72 -16.65
N GLY A 270 -10.37 -66.22 -17.87
CA GLY A 270 -11.52 -66.40 -18.74
C GLY A 270 -11.85 -65.21 -19.63
N GLY A 271 -11.10 -64.10 -19.52
CA GLY A 271 -11.28 -62.92 -20.39
C GLY A 271 -10.57 -63.08 -21.73
N ILE A 272 -11.30 -62.80 -22.77
CA ILE A 272 -10.97 -62.98 -24.17
C ILE A 272 -10.35 -61.67 -24.68
N LEU A 273 -9.10 -61.69 -25.18
CA LEU A 273 -8.55 -60.59 -25.98
C LEU A 273 -8.82 -60.87 -27.45
N GLY A 274 -9.82 -60.16 -28.01
CA GLY A 274 -9.96 -59.95 -29.44
C GLY A 274 -10.48 -61.06 -30.34
N ASP A 275 -10.43 -62.30 -29.93
CA ASP A 275 -11.06 -63.43 -30.63
C ASP A 275 -11.65 -64.38 -29.58
N ASP A 276 -12.95 -64.57 -29.64
CA ASP A 276 -13.77 -65.24 -28.62
C ASP A 276 -13.46 -66.73 -28.42
N ARG A 277 -12.36 -67.23 -28.92
CA ARG A 277 -12.07 -68.67 -28.99
C ARG A 277 -10.79 -69.14 -28.34
N ILE A 278 -9.93 -68.21 -27.84
CA ILE A 278 -8.66 -68.62 -27.22
C ILE A 278 -8.61 -68.17 -25.76
N PRO A 279 -8.64 -69.07 -24.78
CA PRO A 279 -8.49 -68.72 -23.37
C PRO A 279 -7.09 -68.14 -23.12
N GLN A 280 -7.01 -67.00 -22.45
CA GLN A 280 -5.74 -66.37 -22.08
C GLN A 280 -4.97 -67.28 -21.11
N PRO A 281 -3.67 -67.46 -21.29
CA PRO A 281 -2.85 -68.20 -20.34
C PRO A 281 -2.90 -67.57 -18.96
N ALA A 282 -2.97 -68.37 -17.91
CA ALA A 282 -3.05 -67.87 -16.51
C ALA A 282 -1.94 -66.88 -16.13
N TRP A 283 -0.75 -67.00 -16.73
CA TRP A 283 0.37 -66.12 -16.47
C TRP A 283 0.09 -64.67 -16.97
N VAL A 284 -0.67 -64.47 -18.03
CA VAL A 284 -1.04 -63.14 -18.53
C VAL A 284 -1.93 -62.40 -17.53
N ASN A 285 -2.91 -63.08 -16.95
CA ASN A 285 -3.75 -62.53 -15.91
C ASN A 285 -2.98 -62.19 -14.64
N ASN A 286 -2.04 -63.04 -14.23
CA ASN A 286 -1.14 -62.77 -13.10
C ASN A 286 -0.29 -61.58 -13.38
N TYR A 287 0.30 -61.45 -14.57
CA TYR A 287 1.15 -60.32 -14.96
C TYR A 287 0.38 -58.97 -14.87
N PHE A 288 -0.85 -58.88 -15.41
CA PHE A 288 -1.63 -57.67 -15.32
C PHE A 288 -2.06 -57.33 -13.88
N ASN A 289 -2.41 -58.32 -13.07
CA ASN A 289 -2.72 -58.12 -11.66
C ASN A 289 -1.50 -57.63 -10.87
N GLU A 290 -0.32 -58.19 -11.10
CA GLU A 290 0.93 -57.75 -10.50
C GLU A 290 1.29 -56.32 -10.95
N LEU A 291 1.14 -56.01 -12.23
CA LEU A 291 1.41 -54.67 -12.76
C LEU A 291 0.50 -53.60 -12.14
N ASP A 292 -0.79 -53.90 -11.99
CA ASP A 292 -1.76 -53.01 -11.35
C ASP A 292 -1.48 -52.89 -9.84
N ALA A 293 -1.03 -53.95 -9.18
CA ALA A 293 -0.59 -53.91 -7.79
C ALA A 293 0.66 -53.00 -7.62
N ILE A 294 1.66 -53.09 -8.49
CA ILE A 294 2.86 -52.26 -8.48
C ILE A 294 2.47 -50.77 -8.71
N LYS A 295 1.57 -50.49 -9.68
CA LYS A 295 1.05 -49.15 -9.93
C LYS A 295 0.35 -48.58 -8.70
N SER A 296 -0.48 -49.36 -8.04
CA SER A 296 -1.19 -48.98 -6.81
C SER A 296 -0.21 -48.66 -5.68
N ILE A 297 0.82 -49.48 -5.46
CA ILE A 297 1.87 -49.24 -4.46
C ILE A 297 2.58 -47.93 -4.74
N ASN A 298 2.99 -47.66 -5.99
CA ASN A 298 3.69 -46.45 -6.37
C ASN A 298 2.83 -45.20 -6.19
N LEU A 299 1.54 -45.25 -6.55
CA LEU A 299 0.60 -44.16 -6.34
C LEU A 299 0.36 -43.90 -4.85
N ASN A 300 0.23 -44.94 -4.03
CA ASN A 300 0.06 -44.83 -2.58
C ASN A 300 1.31 -44.18 -1.93
N LYS A 301 2.52 -44.55 -2.35
CA LYS A 301 3.77 -43.91 -1.91
C LYS A 301 3.81 -42.45 -2.30
N SER A 302 3.43 -42.09 -3.53
CA SER A 302 3.36 -40.72 -4.01
C SER A 302 2.31 -39.91 -3.22
N TYR A 303 1.16 -40.49 -2.93
CA TYR A 303 0.14 -39.88 -2.08
C TYR A 303 0.68 -39.58 -0.69
N SER A 304 1.27 -40.56 0.00
CA SER A 304 1.82 -40.38 1.35
C SER A 304 2.86 -39.28 1.41
N THR A 305 3.76 -39.20 0.42
CA THR A 305 4.79 -38.16 0.33
C THR A 305 4.16 -36.76 0.18
N LYS A 306 3.19 -36.62 -0.72
CA LYS A 306 2.51 -35.34 -0.93
C LYS A 306 1.63 -34.95 0.26
N PHE A 307 1.01 -35.92 0.91
CA PHE A 307 0.17 -35.67 2.08
C PHE A 307 1.00 -35.20 3.29
N ASN A 308 2.19 -35.76 3.49
CA ASN A 308 3.10 -35.26 4.52
C ASN A 308 3.54 -33.82 4.21
N LYS A 309 3.90 -33.52 2.96
CA LYS A 309 4.21 -32.15 2.54
C LYS A 309 3.03 -31.18 2.75
N LEU A 310 1.78 -31.64 2.53
CA LEU A 310 0.60 -30.85 2.82
C LEU A 310 0.51 -30.53 4.31
N LYS A 311 0.69 -31.54 5.19
CA LYS A 311 0.65 -31.34 6.66
C LYS A 311 1.68 -30.32 7.14
N GLU A 312 2.92 -30.41 6.67
CA GLU A 312 3.97 -29.44 6.99
C GLU A 312 3.55 -28.02 6.57
N LYS A 313 3.12 -27.85 5.33
CA LYS A 313 2.68 -26.56 4.81
C LYS A 313 1.50 -25.98 5.56
N VAL A 314 0.50 -26.80 5.89
CA VAL A 314 -0.66 -26.40 6.67
C VAL A 314 -0.26 -25.96 8.07
N HIS A 315 0.67 -26.66 8.72
CA HIS A 315 1.14 -26.30 10.05
C HIS A 315 1.86 -24.94 10.06
N GLU A 316 2.74 -24.71 9.09
CA GLU A 316 3.43 -23.44 8.91
C GLU A 316 2.45 -22.29 8.67
N THR A 317 1.48 -22.49 7.78
CA THR A 317 0.49 -21.47 7.41
C THR A 317 -0.45 -21.16 8.58
N LEU A 318 -0.87 -22.18 9.35
CA LEU A 318 -1.68 -22.01 10.55
C LEU A 318 -0.96 -21.18 11.61
N ASN A 319 0.31 -21.48 11.89
CA ASN A 319 1.11 -20.72 12.84
C ASN A 319 1.24 -19.25 12.42
N PHE A 320 1.47 -19.03 11.12
CA PHE A 320 1.57 -17.68 10.56
C PHE A 320 0.23 -16.91 10.63
N GLY A 321 -0.90 -17.56 10.30
CA GLY A 321 -2.23 -16.97 10.41
C GLY A 321 -2.59 -16.56 11.85
N ASN A 322 -2.24 -17.40 12.83
CA ASN A 322 -2.44 -17.09 14.24
C ASN A 322 -1.59 -15.88 14.69
N GLN A 323 -0.36 -15.70 14.16
CA GLN A 323 0.45 -14.50 14.41
C GLN A 323 -0.19 -13.24 13.84
N ILE A 324 -0.69 -13.28 12.59
CA ILE A 324 -1.39 -12.14 11.98
C ILE A 324 -2.63 -11.76 12.79
N SER A 325 -3.40 -12.73 13.28
CA SER A 325 -4.58 -12.46 14.11
C SER A 325 -4.22 -11.70 15.39
N CYS A 326 -3.02 -11.89 15.94
CA CYS A 326 -2.52 -11.11 17.08
C CYS A 326 -2.11 -9.67 16.68
N ASP A 327 -1.68 -9.45 15.43
CA ASP A 327 -1.28 -8.11 14.95
C ASP A 327 -2.48 -7.17 14.72
N PHE A 328 -3.72 -7.70 14.72
CA PHE A 328 -4.95 -6.91 14.64
C PHE A 328 -5.46 -6.40 16.01
N ASN A 329 -4.98 -6.97 17.11
CA ASN A 329 -5.32 -6.59 18.47
C ASN A 329 -4.30 -5.60 19.06
#